data_2924f0050737d466686f3b829a30a3a5
#
_entry.id   2924f0050737d466686f3b829a30a3a5
#
_cell.length_a   1.000
_cell.length_b   1.000
_cell.length_c   1.000
_cell.angle_alpha   90.00
_cell.angle_beta   90.00
_cell.angle_gamma   90.00
#
_symmetry.space_group_name_H-M   'P 1'
#
loop_
_entity.id
_entity.type
_entity.pdbx_description
1 polymer ?
#
loop_
_entity_poly.entity_id
_entity_poly.type
_entity_poly.pdbx_seq_one_letter_code
_entity_poly.pdbx_strand_id
1 'polypeptide(L)'
;MQRRVVQGFFSFLILMCCHLAYGQSITVGPDGKFEKQVISVPYAFYNESFGVAGAYAYAVNGWPQKQSALIATAMVGTQGSAMGFIMGRDLQIPYTQRLFLDAIVQAGYFQKAEIYTSGNPDYPDERAGSNDSDEDNYLESDGWDNFFRLRFKYLLPIGHGKGEIITTQVVDRGLLVDGAIGGESWNPFASGRTYFEMKPFYRLQQVDSDDLQEDVKTNGLELSLFRDNRDFKLNPSKGSALRLKFNRDFGWFDSSDSWTVVDGEFTKYISLGESDWFRQQVLAFDFWTAYSPTWDEKSNGDIENGAPSFAGATLGGLWR
;
A
#
# COMPACT_ATOMS: atom_id res chain seq x y z
N MET A 1 26.07 -7.13 -5.68
CA MET A 1 25.98 -7.30 -4.23
C MET A 1 25.72 -6.01 -3.45
N GLN A 2 26.13 -4.83 -3.94
CA GLN A 2 25.82 -3.52 -3.32
C GLN A 2 24.37 -3.05 -3.54
N ARG A 3 23.70 -3.38 -4.66
CA ARG A 3 22.32 -2.98 -4.97
C ARG A 3 21.26 -3.45 -3.92
N ARG A 4 21.43 -4.62 -3.31
CA ARG A 4 20.51 -5.15 -2.29
C ARG A 4 20.54 -4.43 -0.94
N VAL A 5 21.61 -3.72 -0.62
CA VAL A 5 21.77 -3.04 0.68
C VAL A 5 20.98 -1.72 0.71
N VAL A 6 20.88 -1.01 -0.42
CA VAL A 6 20.22 0.31 -0.49
C VAL A 6 18.71 0.19 -0.55
N GLN A 7 18.17 -0.79 -1.29
CA GLN A 7 16.74 -1.11 -1.24
C GLN A 7 16.30 -1.54 0.17
N GLY A 8 17.17 -2.25 0.91
CA GLY A 8 16.92 -2.64 2.29
C GLY A 8 16.79 -1.48 3.27
N PHE A 9 17.53 -0.39 3.08
CA PHE A 9 17.53 0.75 4.00
C PHE A 9 16.28 1.64 3.81
N PHE A 10 15.86 1.86 2.56
CA PHE A 10 14.62 2.58 2.24
C PHE A 10 13.39 1.80 2.72
N SER A 11 13.38 0.48 2.50
CA SER A 11 12.35 -0.42 3.05
C SER A 11 12.34 -0.43 4.57
N PHE A 12 13.47 -0.31 5.24
CA PHE A 12 13.57 -0.30 6.71
C PHE A 12 13.03 1.00 7.32
N LEU A 13 13.28 2.17 6.71
CA LEU A 13 12.77 3.45 7.20
C LEU A 13 11.25 3.56 6.98
N ILE A 14 10.75 3.10 5.83
CA ILE A 14 9.31 2.99 5.55
C ILE A 14 8.67 1.96 6.48
N LEU A 15 9.32 0.83 6.78
CA LEU A 15 8.87 -0.14 7.76
C LEU A 15 8.80 0.44 9.18
N MET A 16 9.77 1.25 9.61
CA MET A 16 9.69 1.96 10.91
C MET A 16 8.53 2.96 10.95
N CYS A 17 8.26 3.67 9.85
CA CYS A 17 7.08 4.54 9.75
C CYS A 17 5.76 3.77 9.62
N CYS A 18 5.78 2.58 9.00
CA CYS A 18 4.58 1.73 8.85
C CYS A 18 4.06 1.16 10.18
N HIS A 19 4.86 1.08 11.22
CA HIS A 19 4.39 0.66 12.54
C HIS A 19 3.48 1.67 13.25
N LEU A 20 3.37 2.90 12.72
CA LEU A 20 2.66 3.98 13.41
C LEU A 20 1.17 4.12 13.04
N ALA A 21 0.67 3.41 12.02
CA ALA A 21 -0.66 3.73 11.53
C ALA A 21 -1.40 2.52 10.97
N TYR A 22 -2.03 1.75 11.86
CA TYR A 22 -2.91 0.68 11.37
C TYR A 22 -4.17 0.52 12.22
N GLY A 23 -5.30 0.79 11.59
CA GLY A 23 -6.60 0.30 12.00
C GLY A 23 -7.44 1.33 12.75
N GLN A 24 -8.73 1.21 12.59
CA GLN A 24 -9.75 1.93 13.35
C GLN A 24 -9.74 1.49 14.82
N SER A 25 -8.54 1.45 15.39
CA SER A 25 -8.26 1.07 16.76
C SER A 25 -7.37 2.11 17.41
N ILE A 26 -7.60 2.34 18.68
CA ILE A 26 -6.74 3.15 19.53
C ILE A 26 -5.83 2.18 20.27
N THR A 27 -4.53 2.27 20.07
CA THR A 27 -3.56 1.47 20.80
C THR A 27 -3.15 2.20 22.06
N VAL A 28 -3.23 1.52 23.20
CA VAL A 28 -2.81 2.03 24.51
C VAL A 28 -1.81 1.08 25.16
N GLY A 29 -0.99 1.58 26.06
CA GLY A 29 -0.12 0.77 26.89
C GLY A 29 -0.87 -0.03 27.98
N PRO A 30 -0.16 -0.86 28.77
CA PRO A 30 -0.77 -1.64 29.85
C PRO A 30 -1.44 -0.79 30.95
N ASP A 31 -1.07 0.48 31.05
CA ASP A 31 -1.68 1.46 31.96
C ASP A 31 -3.00 2.06 31.42
N GLY A 32 -3.43 1.66 30.23
CA GLY A 32 -4.64 2.13 29.57
C GLY A 32 -4.56 3.56 29.05
N LYS A 33 -3.40 4.21 29.10
CA LYS A 33 -3.24 5.58 28.64
C LYS A 33 -2.91 5.63 27.17
N PHE A 34 -3.59 6.52 26.48
CA PHE A 34 -3.27 6.83 25.09
C PHE A 34 -2.15 7.89 25.05
N GLU A 35 -1.11 7.59 24.30
CA GLU A 35 0.00 8.51 24.04
C GLU A 35 0.06 8.82 22.53
N LYS A 36 0.02 10.13 22.21
CA LYS A 36 0.28 10.59 20.85
C LYS A 36 1.78 10.41 20.55
N GLN A 37 2.08 9.68 19.48
CA GLN A 37 3.45 9.43 19.06
C GLN A 37 3.80 10.34 17.88
N VAL A 38 4.96 10.99 17.95
CA VAL A 38 5.46 11.86 16.89
C VAL A 38 6.89 11.46 16.55
N ILE A 39 7.15 11.28 15.26
CA ILE A 39 8.48 11.11 14.70
C ILE A 39 8.73 12.27 13.76
N SER A 40 9.89 12.90 13.90
CA SER A 40 10.28 14.05 13.11
C SER A 40 11.80 13.97 12.93
N VAL A 41 12.24 13.56 11.73
CA VAL A 41 13.63 13.19 11.51
C VAL A 41 14.13 13.60 10.11
N PRO A 42 15.27 14.30 10.02
CA PRO A 42 16.01 14.39 8.78
C PRO A 42 16.70 13.05 8.48
N TYR A 43 16.81 12.73 7.19
CA TYR A 43 17.57 11.57 6.76
C TYR A 43 18.25 11.84 5.41
N ALA A 44 19.23 11.03 5.08
CA ALA A 44 19.91 11.08 3.78
C ALA A 44 20.06 9.65 3.24
N PHE A 45 20.07 9.54 1.92
CA PHE A 45 20.27 8.28 1.22
C PHE A 45 20.93 8.50 -0.13
N TYR A 46 21.28 7.42 -0.78
CA TYR A 46 21.76 7.42 -2.16
C TYR A 46 20.96 6.38 -2.97
N ASN A 47 20.52 6.76 -4.15
CA ASN A 47 20.05 5.86 -5.20
C ASN A 47 20.33 6.48 -6.58
N GLU A 48 20.09 5.73 -7.64
CA GLU A 48 20.40 6.14 -9.00
C GLU A 48 19.55 7.33 -9.46
N SER A 49 18.26 7.36 -9.11
CA SER A 49 17.35 8.45 -9.52
C SER A 49 17.58 9.77 -8.81
N PHE A 50 18.06 9.76 -7.57
CA PHE A 50 18.28 10.98 -6.77
C PHE A 50 19.77 11.35 -6.65
N GLY A 51 20.70 10.41 -6.85
CA GLY A 51 22.07 10.59 -6.40
C GLY A 51 22.15 10.61 -4.88
N VAL A 52 22.95 11.49 -4.29
CA VAL A 52 22.91 11.78 -2.85
C VAL A 52 21.68 12.64 -2.57
N ALA A 53 20.80 12.15 -1.72
CA ALA A 53 19.56 12.85 -1.39
C ALA A 53 19.49 13.24 0.09
N GLY A 54 18.98 14.44 0.34
CA GLY A 54 18.53 14.90 1.65
C GLY A 54 17.01 14.86 1.75
N ALA A 55 16.52 14.47 2.90
CA ALA A 55 15.10 14.30 3.10
C ALA A 55 14.66 14.61 4.54
N TYR A 56 13.36 14.87 4.71
CA TYR A 56 12.75 15.07 6.02
C TYR A 56 11.46 14.27 6.12
N ALA A 57 11.32 13.47 7.18
CA ALA A 57 10.12 12.71 7.46
C ALA A 57 9.44 13.22 8.73
N TYR A 58 8.11 13.32 8.66
CA TYR A 58 7.24 13.60 9.77
C TYR A 58 6.14 12.55 9.84
N ALA A 59 5.96 11.96 11.01
CA ALA A 59 4.87 11.02 11.23
C ALA A 59 4.23 11.28 12.60
N VAL A 60 2.92 11.27 12.65
CA VAL A 60 2.16 11.41 13.89
C VAL A 60 1.05 10.37 13.95
N ASN A 61 1.02 9.61 15.05
CA ASN A 61 -0.07 8.72 15.38
C ASN A 61 -0.95 9.36 16.47
N GLY A 62 -2.27 9.29 16.30
CA GLY A 62 -3.24 9.90 17.18
C GLY A 62 -3.56 11.36 16.88
N TRP A 63 -3.45 11.77 15.61
CA TRP A 63 -3.82 13.08 15.12
C TRP A 63 -4.36 13.01 13.68
N PRO A 64 -5.42 13.75 13.35
CA PRO A 64 -6.22 14.65 14.19
C PRO A 64 -7.18 13.91 15.16
N GLN A 65 -7.35 12.61 15.04
CA GLN A 65 -8.18 11.76 15.88
C GLN A 65 -7.31 10.66 16.51
N LYS A 66 -7.70 10.11 17.66
CA LYS A 66 -6.87 9.13 18.39
C LYS A 66 -6.53 7.88 17.58
N GLN A 67 -7.43 7.44 16.68
CA GLN A 67 -7.22 6.27 15.82
C GLN A 67 -6.50 6.61 14.50
N SER A 68 -6.34 7.89 14.18
CA SER A 68 -5.78 8.30 12.89
C SER A 68 -4.29 8.55 12.95
N ALA A 69 -3.66 8.49 11.78
CA ALA A 69 -2.27 8.83 11.62
C ALA A 69 -2.04 9.68 10.37
N LEU A 70 -1.02 10.53 10.44
CA LEU A 70 -0.52 11.31 9.32
C LEU A 70 0.97 11.01 9.13
N ILE A 71 1.39 10.79 7.90
CA ILE A 71 2.79 10.63 7.50
C ILE A 71 3.05 11.57 6.34
N ALA A 72 4.15 12.31 6.39
CA ALA A 72 4.61 13.16 5.31
C ALA A 72 6.12 13.03 5.16
N THR A 73 6.61 13.07 3.93
CA THR A 73 8.03 13.21 3.64
C THR A 73 8.26 14.05 2.41
N ALA A 74 9.41 14.73 2.37
CA ALA A 74 9.91 15.42 1.19
C ALA A 74 11.39 15.14 1.05
N MET A 75 11.86 15.02 -0.19
CA MET A 75 13.25 14.70 -0.50
C MET A 75 13.71 15.41 -1.76
N VAL A 76 14.99 15.73 -1.81
CA VAL A 76 15.66 16.32 -2.97
C VAL A 76 17.02 15.67 -3.14
N GLY A 77 17.41 15.42 -4.37
CA GLY A 77 18.65 14.74 -4.72
C GLY A 77 19.60 15.61 -5.54
N THR A 78 20.88 15.25 -5.53
CA THR A 78 21.93 15.95 -6.29
C THR A 78 21.80 15.79 -7.81
N GLN A 79 21.02 14.82 -8.28
CA GLN A 79 20.74 14.63 -9.71
C GLN A 79 19.53 15.45 -10.20
N GLY A 80 18.95 16.33 -9.38
CA GLY A 80 17.82 17.18 -9.77
C GLY A 80 16.44 16.57 -9.49
N SER A 81 16.38 15.33 -9.02
CA SER A 81 15.11 14.70 -8.62
C SER A 81 14.60 15.27 -7.29
N ALA A 82 13.29 15.45 -7.20
CA ALA A 82 12.59 15.90 -5.99
C ALA A 82 11.24 15.20 -5.87
N MET A 83 10.87 14.75 -4.67
CA MET A 83 9.59 14.09 -4.43
C MET A 83 9.06 14.43 -3.04
N GLY A 84 7.75 14.48 -2.91
CA GLY A 84 7.07 14.52 -1.63
C GLY A 84 5.79 13.70 -1.63
N PHE A 85 5.44 13.14 -0.49
CA PHE A 85 4.13 12.55 -0.29
C PHE A 85 3.53 12.88 1.09
N ILE A 86 2.21 12.85 1.14
CA ILE A 86 1.43 12.96 2.37
C ILE A 86 0.44 11.81 2.38
N MET A 87 0.36 11.11 3.50
CA MET A 87 -0.59 10.02 3.72
C MET A 87 -1.32 10.22 5.04
N GLY A 88 -2.65 10.27 4.98
CA GLY A 88 -3.54 10.20 6.14
C GLY A 88 -4.20 8.83 6.21
N ARG A 89 -4.38 8.29 7.41
CA ARG A 89 -5.02 6.99 7.62
C ARG A 89 -6.07 7.04 8.70
N ASP A 90 -7.13 6.24 8.51
CA ASP A 90 -8.22 6.02 9.47
C ASP A 90 -8.88 7.31 9.97
N LEU A 91 -8.98 8.30 9.08
CA LEU A 91 -9.68 9.54 9.34
C LEU A 91 -11.19 9.26 9.32
N GLN A 92 -11.84 9.31 10.48
CA GLN A 92 -13.30 9.22 10.53
C GLN A 92 -13.91 10.49 9.94
N ILE A 93 -14.76 10.33 8.93
CA ILE A 93 -15.38 11.46 8.24
C ILE A 93 -16.39 12.13 9.19
N PRO A 94 -16.32 13.46 9.37
CA PRO A 94 -17.25 14.21 10.22
C PRO A 94 -18.72 13.89 9.88
N TYR A 95 -19.56 13.88 10.90
CA TYR A 95 -20.99 13.57 10.82
C TYR A 95 -21.34 12.12 10.39
N THR A 96 -20.32 11.28 10.19
CA THR A 96 -20.52 9.84 9.96
C THR A 96 -19.89 9.05 11.11
N GLN A 97 -20.48 7.90 11.43
CA GLN A 97 -19.90 7.06 12.47
C GLN A 97 -19.04 5.94 11.90
N ARG A 98 -19.40 5.42 10.72
CA ARG A 98 -18.83 4.17 10.16
C ARG A 98 -17.99 4.37 8.92
N LEU A 99 -17.85 5.62 8.46
CA LEU A 99 -17.11 5.95 7.26
C LEU A 99 -15.75 6.55 7.63
N PHE A 100 -14.69 5.94 7.10
CA PHE A 100 -13.31 6.34 7.31
C PHE A 100 -12.64 6.59 5.98
N LEU A 101 -11.63 7.44 5.99
CA LEU A 101 -10.83 7.80 4.82
C LEU A 101 -9.36 7.50 5.08
N ASP A 102 -8.74 6.79 4.13
CA ASP A 102 -7.30 6.82 3.93
C ASP A 102 -7.02 7.62 2.66
N ALA A 103 -6.11 8.55 2.73
CA ALA A 103 -5.73 9.39 1.60
C ALA A 103 -4.21 9.35 1.43
N ILE A 104 -3.74 9.27 0.18
CA ILE A 104 -2.33 9.43 -0.16
C ILE A 104 -2.23 10.29 -1.41
N VAL A 105 -1.33 11.27 -1.35
CA VAL A 105 -0.98 12.14 -2.47
C VAL A 105 0.53 12.16 -2.57
N GLN A 106 1.04 11.91 -3.77
CA GLN A 106 2.45 12.04 -4.13
C GLN A 106 2.60 12.97 -5.32
N ALA A 107 3.64 13.78 -5.28
CA ALA A 107 4.14 14.53 -6.43
C ALA A 107 5.66 14.41 -6.45
N GLY A 108 6.23 14.07 -7.61
CA GLY A 108 7.66 13.91 -7.78
C GLY A 108 8.09 14.16 -9.22
N TYR A 109 9.25 14.83 -9.36
CA TYR A 109 10.00 14.92 -10.59
C TYR A 109 11.27 14.10 -10.44
N PHE A 110 11.56 13.27 -11.42
CA PHE A 110 12.71 12.39 -11.45
C PHE A 110 13.53 12.71 -12.68
N GLN A 111 14.81 12.98 -12.49
CA GLN A 111 15.75 13.26 -13.59
C GLN A 111 16.22 11.98 -14.26
N LYS A 112 16.18 10.87 -13.52
CA LYS A 112 16.51 9.53 -13.99
C LYS A 112 15.59 8.52 -13.33
N ALA A 113 14.58 8.09 -14.04
CA ALA A 113 13.70 7.02 -13.61
C ALA A 113 13.90 5.80 -14.54
N GLU A 114 14.06 4.63 -13.97
CA GLU A 114 14.01 3.37 -14.72
C GLU A 114 12.52 3.02 -14.91
N ILE A 115 12.06 3.08 -16.13
CA ILE A 115 10.66 2.82 -16.47
C ILE A 115 10.55 1.57 -17.32
N TYR A 116 9.83 0.59 -16.81
CA TYR A 116 9.51 -0.64 -17.51
C TYR A 116 8.26 -0.43 -18.36
N THR A 117 8.45 -0.20 -19.63
CA THR A 117 7.38 0.02 -20.60
C THR A 117 7.65 -0.76 -21.88
N SER A 118 6.62 -1.00 -22.68
CA SER A 118 6.78 -1.62 -23.99
C SER A 118 7.45 -0.65 -24.97
N GLY A 119 8.16 -1.19 -25.96
CA GLY A 119 8.75 -0.38 -27.03
C GLY A 119 10.19 0.05 -26.78
N ASN A 120 10.91 -0.58 -25.85
CA ASN A 120 12.35 -0.41 -25.72
C ASN A 120 13.07 -0.95 -26.97
N PRO A 121 13.78 -0.10 -27.77
CA PRO A 121 14.42 -0.52 -29.01
C PRO A 121 15.52 -1.56 -28.82
N ASP A 122 16.16 -1.59 -27.66
CA ASP A 122 17.24 -2.55 -27.34
C ASP A 122 16.69 -3.95 -27.04
N TYR A 123 15.40 -4.05 -26.75
CA TYR A 123 14.70 -5.30 -26.41
C TYR A 123 13.38 -5.43 -27.19
N PRO A 124 13.42 -5.45 -28.55
CA PRO A 124 12.21 -5.35 -29.38
C PRO A 124 11.26 -6.54 -29.27
N ASP A 125 11.76 -7.70 -28.87
CA ASP A 125 11.00 -8.95 -28.75
C ASP A 125 10.68 -9.31 -27.30
N GLU A 126 11.02 -8.43 -26.34
CA GLU A 126 10.80 -8.66 -24.93
C GLU A 126 9.79 -7.68 -24.34
N ARG A 127 8.94 -8.19 -23.49
CA ARG A 127 8.02 -7.36 -22.73
C ARG A 127 8.66 -6.96 -21.40
N ALA A 128 8.96 -5.68 -21.25
CA ALA A 128 9.55 -5.13 -20.05
C ALA A 128 8.73 -5.46 -18.78
N GLY A 129 9.41 -5.96 -17.75
CA GLY A 129 8.79 -6.33 -16.47
C GLY A 129 8.03 -7.66 -16.49
N SER A 130 8.09 -8.45 -17.57
CA SER A 130 7.61 -9.83 -17.58
C SER A 130 8.60 -10.76 -16.85
N ASN A 131 8.16 -12.00 -16.56
CA ASN A 131 9.04 -12.98 -15.90
C ASN A 131 10.23 -13.40 -16.76
N ASP A 132 10.10 -13.26 -18.08
CA ASP A 132 11.08 -13.69 -19.07
C ASP A 132 11.88 -12.51 -19.64
N SER A 133 11.62 -11.27 -19.19
CA SER A 133 12.37 -10.10 -19.64
C SER A 133 13.71 -9.97 -18.92
N ASP A 134 14.69 -9.42 -19.63
CA ASP A 134 15.96 -9.02 -19.04
C ASP A 134 15.76 -7.98 -17.92
N GLU A 135 16.60 -7.98 -16.92
CA GLU A 135 16.52 -7.03 -15.81
C GLU A 135 16.87 -5.59 -16.24
N ASP A 136 17.63 -5.46 -17.33
CA ASP A 136 18.04 -4.19 -17.90
C ASP A 136 17.07 -3.68 -19.00
N ASN A 137 15.95 -4.40 -19.25
CA ASN A 137 14.90 -3.94 -20.14
C ASN A 137 14.04 -2.86 -19.50
N TYR A 138 14.62 -1.68 -19.35
CA TYR A 138 13.97 -0.44 -18.92
C TYR A 138 14.45 0.74 -19.78
N LEU A 139 13.68 1.81 -19.81
CA LEU A 139 14.10 3.10 -20.35
C LEU A 139 14.52 4.03 -19.22
N GLU A 140 15.70 4.66 -19.34
CA GLU A 140 16.01 5.83 -18.50
C GLU A 140 15.19 7.02 -19.00
N SER A 141 14.42 7.62 -18.12
CA SER A 141 13.54 8.72 -18.44
C SER A 141 13.61 9.80 -17.39
N ASP A 142 13.40 11.04 -17.78
CA ASP A 142 13.01 12.09 -16.85
C ASP A 142 11.51 12.38 -16.94
N GLY A 143 10.95 12.97 -15.88
CA GLY A 143 9.54 13.32 -15.87
C GLY A 143 8.87 13.28 -14.50
N TRP A 144 7.58 13.57 -14.52
CA TRP A 144 6.74 13.57 -13.33
C TRP A 144 6.14 12.19 -13.05
N ASP A 145 6.14 11.80 -11.78
CA ASP A 145 5.33 10.69 -11.26
C ASP A 145 4.44 11.19 -10.12
N ASN A 146 3.19 11.46 -10.46
CA ASN A 146 2.21 12.05 -9.56
C ASN A 146 1.03 11.13 -9.38
N PHE A 147 0.60 10.89 -8.16
CA PHE A 147 -0.62 10.13 -7.92
C PHE A 147 -1.41 10.60 -6.70
N PHE A 148 -2.68 10.31 -6.70
CA PHE A 148 -3.50 10.31 -5.50
C PHE A 148 -4.37 9.05 -5.42
N ARG A 149 -4.68 8.64 -4.18
CA ARG A 149 -5.60 7.56 -3.86
C ARG A 149 -6.41 7.96 -2.64
N LEU A 150 -7.73 7.90 -2.76
CA LEU A 150 -8.65 8.21 -1.67
C LEU A 150 -9.46 6.95 -1.38
N ARG A 151 -9.17 6.26 -0.28
CA ARG A 151 -9.88 5.03 0.09
C ARG A 151 -10.93 5.33 1.16
N PHE A 152 -12.18 5.32 0.76
CA PHE A 152 -13.34 5.38 1.63
C PHE A 152 -13.64 3.98 2.15
N LYS A 153 -13.67 3.80 3.49
CA LYS A 153 -13.87 2.52 4.16
C LYS A 153 -15.14 2.59 4.98
N TYR A 154 -16.17 1.88 4.59
CA TYR A 154 -17.41 1.78 5.35
C TYR A 154 -17.42 0.49 6.17
N LEU A 155 -17.42 0.63 7.50
CA LEU A 155 -17.51 -0.50 8.43
C LEU A 155 -18.93 -1.05 8.47
N LEU A 156 -19.10 -2.28 7.97
CA LEU A 156 -20.39 -2.96 7.99
C LEU A 156 -20.82 -3.28 9.43
N PRO A 157 -22.13 -3.18 9.76
CA PRO A 157 -22.66 -3.46 11.09
C PRO A 157 -22.83 -4.98 11.34
N ILE A 158 -21.75 -5.74 11.12
CA ILE A 158 -21.68 -7.18 11.33
C ILE A 158 -20.43 -7.55 12.14
N GLY A 159 -20.43 -8.72 12.77
CA GLY A 159 -19.33 -9.15 13.63
C GLY A 159 -19.04 -8.14 14.74
N HIS A 160 -17.76 -7.90 15.03
CA HIS A 160 -17.34 -6.88 16.00
C HIS A 160 -17.65 -5.45 15.53
N GLY A 161 -17.81 -5.23 14.22
CA GLY A 161 -18.29 -3.96 13.68
C GLY A 161 -19.72 -3.60 14.06
N LYS A 162 -20.50 -4.53 14.61
CA LYS A 162 -21.88 -4.27 15.05
C LYS A 162 -21.92 -3.40 16.32
N GLY A 163 -21.00 -3.61 17.24
CA GLY A 163 -20.91 -2.92 18.52
C GLY A 163 -19.98 -1.70 18.45
N GLU A 164 -18.70 -1.92 18.57
CA GLU A 164 -17.69 -0.87 18.63
C GLU A 164 -17.18 -0.49 17.24
N ILE A 165 -17.26 0.79 16.95
CA ILE A 165 -16.75 1.34 15.68
C ILE A 165 -15.24 1.55 15.76
N ILE A 166 -14.75 2.04 16.90
CA ILE A 166 -13.34 2.22 17.21
C ILE A 166 -13.03 1.44 18.48
N THR A 167 -12.18 0.42 18.37
CA THR A 167 -11.80 -0.42 19.52
C THR A 167 -10.54 0.10 20.18
N THR A 168 -10.48 0.05 21.49
CA THR A 168 -9.23 0.26 22.23
C THR A 168 -8.51 -1.07 22.39
N GLN A 169 -7.25 -1.12 21.96
CA GLN A 169 -6.38 -2.29 22.03
C GLN A 169 -5.27 -2.02 23.03
N VAL A 170 -5.17 -2.88 24.04
CA VAL A 170 -4.10 -2.82 25.03
C VAL A 170 -2.92 -3.65 24.55
N VAL A 171 -1.74 -3.04 24.46
CA VAL A 171 -0.54 -3.67 23.91
C VAL A 171 0.60 -3.56 24.93
N ASP A 172 1.25 -4.69 25.23
CA ASP A 172 2.49 -4.76 26.02
C ASP A 172 3.64 -5.30 25.14
N ARG A 173 4.67 -4.50 24.96
CA ARG A 173 5.87 -4.83 24.18
C ARG A 173 5.57 -5.41 22.78
N GLY A 174 4.56 -4.83 22.12
CA GLY A 174 4.15 -5.23 20.77
C GLY A 174 3.17 -6.40 20.71
N LEU A 175 2.79 -7.00 21.83
CA LEU A 175 1.83 -8.09 21.92
C LEU A 175 0.47 -7.56 22.39
N LEU A 176 -0.59 -8.05 21.78
CA LEU A 176 -1.96 -7.73 22.21
C LEU A 176 -2.26 -8.41 23.56
N VAL A 177 -2.71 -7.63 24.52
CA VAL A 177 -3.13 -8.09 25.84
C VAL A 177 -4.66 -8.13 25.94
N ASP A 178 -5.33 -7.12 25.37
CA ASP A 178 -6.79 -6.99 25.40
C ASP A 178 -7.29 -6.20 24.19
N GLY A 179 -8.60 -6.31 23.90
CA GLY A 179 -9.23 -5.58 22.80
C GLY A 179 -9.05 -6.25 21.43
N ALA A 180 -9.02 -7.58 21.36
CA ALA A 180 -8.99 -8.31 20.09
C ALA A 180 -10.19 -7.93 19.20
N ILE A 181 -9.93 -7.74 17.90
CA ILE A 181 -10.97 -7.41 16.91
C ILE A 181 -11.45 -8.63 16.10
N GLY A 182 -10.91 -9.81 16.37
CA GLY A 182 -11.22 -11.04 15.65
C GLY A 182 -10.45 -12.25 16.17
N GLY A 183 -10.45 -13.33 15.38
CA GLY A 183 -9.70 -14.55 15.68
C GLY A 183 -10.50 -15.59 16.49
N GLU A 184 -11.76 -15.34 16.79
CA GLU A 184 -12.60 -16.20 17.63
C GLU A 184 -13.43 -17.17 16.79
N SER A 185 -13.94 -16.75 15.64
CA SER A 185 -14.82 -17.53 14.78
C SER A 185 -14.64 -17.18 13.31
N TRP A 186 -14.89 -18.14 12.43
CA TRP A 186 -14.98 -17.91 10.99
C TRP A 186 -16.27 -17.19 10.57
N ASN A 187 -17.30 -17.22 11.41
CA ASN A 187 -18.59 -16.61 11.11
C ASN A 187 -18.44 -15.06 11.05
N PRO A 188 -18.69 -14.42 9.88
CA PRO A 188 -18.57 -12.98 9.73
C PRO A 188 -19.57 -12.18 10.58
N PHE A 189 -20.64 -12.78 11.02
CA PHE A 189 -21.63 -12.16 11.88
C PHE A 189 -21.28 -12.25 13.37
N ALA A 190 -20.30 -13.09 13.73
CA ALA A 190 -19.88 -13.30 15.12
C ALA A 190 -18.52 -12.72 15.45
N SER A 191 -17.58 -12.66 14.49
CA SER A 191 -16.19 -12.27 14.75
C SER A 191 -15.62 -11.46 13.59
N GLY A 192 -14.62 -10.64 13.88
CA GLY A 192 -13.94 -9.81 12.90
C GLY A 192 -14.71 -8.55 12.49
N ARG A 193 -14.08 -7.75 11.65
CA ARG A 193 -14.64 -6.54 11.06
C ARG A 193 -14.66 -6.66 9.54
N THR A 194 -15.75 -6.24 8.92
CA THR A 194 -15.91 -6.28 7.47
C THR A 194 -16.15 -4.87 6.95
N TYR A 195 -15.42 -4.50 5.91
CA TYR A 195 -15.46 -3.19 5.27
C TYR A 195 -15.87 -3.34 3.82
N PHE A 196 -16.74 -2.46 3.38
CA PHE A 196 -16.86 -2.13 1.96
C PHE A 196 -15.98 -0.92 1.70
N GLU A 197 -15.10 -1.02 0.72
CA GLU A 197 -14.16 0.03 0.39
C GLU A 197 -14.35 0.51 -1.04
N MET A 198 -14.24 1.81 -1.23
CA MET A 198 -14.25 2.48 -2.53
C MET A 198 -13.03 3.38 -2.62
N LYS A 199 -12.21 3.19 -3.64
CA LYS A 199 -10.96 3.93 -3.81
C LYS A 199 -10.88 4.52 -5.23
N PRO A 200 -11.35 5.77 -5.46
CA PRO A 200 -10.92 6.52 -6.62
C PRO A 200 -9.39 6.73 -6.59
N PHE A 201 -8.77 6.57 -7.75
CA PHE A 201 -7.35 6.73 -7.92
C PHE A 201 -7.02 7.47 -9.21
N TYR A 202 -5.87 8.11 -9.21
CA TYR A 202 -5.25 8.75 -10.36
C TYR A 202 -3.75 8.57 -10.27
N ARG A 203 -3.09 8.31 -11.40
CA ARG A 203 -1.64 8.41 -11.55
C ARG A 203 -1.28 8.90 -12.93
N LEU A 204 -0.33 9.83 -12.97
CA LEU A 204 0.40 10.27 -14.15
C LEU A 204 1.86 9.85 -13.96
N GLN A 205 2.38 9.12 -14.92
CA GLN A 205 3.81 8.87 -15.08
C GLN A 205 4.22 9.39 -16.46
N GLN A 206 5.07 10.39 -16.49
CA GLN A 206 5.66 10.89 -17.74
C GLN A 206 6.90 10.08 -18.05
N VAL A 207 7.04 9.71 -19.31
CA VAL A 207 8.20 9.06 -19.89
C VAL A 207 8.75 10.02 -20.93
N ASP A 208 9.89 10.64 -20.65
CA ASP A 208 10.60 11.51 -21.57
C ASP A 208 12.05 11.00 -21.67
N SER A 209 12.26 10.12 -22.67
CA SER A 209 13.56 9.56 -23.01
C SER A 209 13.92 9.91 -24.45
N ASP A 210 15.15 9.64 -24.84
CA ASP A 210 15.62 9.86 -26.23
C ASP A 210 14.82 9.02 -27.24
N ASP A 211 14.28 7.86 -26.81
CA ASP A 211 13.63 6.88 -27.68
C ASP A 211 12.09 6.91 -27.60
N LEU A 212 11.55 7.38 -26.49
CA LEU A 212 10.11 7.36 -26.25
C LEU A 212 9.66 8.59 -25.43
N GLN A 213 8.66 9.28 -25.97
CA GLN A 213 7.96 10.35 -25.25
C GLN A 213 6.50 9.97 -25.09
N GLU A 214 6.10 9.66 -23.86
CA GLU A 214 4.74 9.22 -23.56
C GLU A 214 4.31 9.65 -22.14
N ASP A 215 3.05 10.01 -22.01
CA ASP A 215 2.39 10.22 -20.73
C ASP A 215 1.52 9.00 -20.43
N VAL A 216 1.89 8.16 -19.47
CA VAL A 216 1.05 7.07 -18.99
C VAL A 216 0.15 7.59 -17.89
N LYS A 217 -1.14 7.71 -18.20
CA LYS A 217 -2.18 8.17 -17.27
C LYS A 217 -3.15 7.05 -16.96
N THR A 218 -3.47 6.87 -15.71
CA THR A 218 -4.55 5.97 -15.29
C THR A 218 -5.41 6.63 -14.23
N ASN A 219 -6.70 6.49 -14.38
CA ASN A 219 -7.67 6.95 -13.38
C ASN A 219 -8.88 6.02 -13.35
N GLY A 220 -9.39 5.77 -12.18
CA GLY A 220 -10.48 4.82 -12.07
C GLY A 220 -10.97 4.63 -10.66
N LEU A 221 -11.57 3.48 -10.47
CA LEU A 221 -12.21 3.10 -9.23
C LEU A 221 -11.83 1.67 -8.84
N GLU A 222 -11.34 1.52 -7.60
CA GLU A 222 -11.26 0.22 -6.94
C GLU A 222 -12.46 0.08 -6.00
N LEU A 223 -13.16 -1.03 -6.12
CA LEU A 223 -14.14 -1.48 -5.14
C LEU A 223 -13.57 -2.71 -4.44
N SER A 224 -13.66 -2.76 -3.11
CA SER A 224 -13.20 -3.93 -2.38
C SER A 224 -14.11 -4.31 -1.21
N LEU A 225 -14.12 -5.61 -0.95
CA LEU A 225 -14.67 -6.18 0.28
C LEU A 225 -13.47 -6.67 1.10
N PHE A 226 -13.27 -6.07 2.25
CA PHE A 226 -12.20 -6.43 3.16
C PHE A 226 -12.75 -6.93 4.48
N ARG A 227 -12.42 -8.17 4.81
CA ARG A 227 -12.72 -8.78 6.10
C ARG A 227 -11.43 -8.95 6.89
N ASP A 228 -11.33 -8.29 8.02
CA ASP A 228 -10.24 -8.44 8.98
C ASP A 228 -10.77 -9.20 10.21
N ASN A 229 -10.36 -10.45 10.33
CA ASN A 229 -10.67 -11.33 11.45
C ASN A 229 -9.40 -11.72 12.21
N ARG A 230 -8.36 -10.92 12.14
CA ARG A 230 -7.17 -11.06 12.98
C ARG A 230 -7.48 -10.53 14.37
N ASP A 231 -6.86 -11.09 15.38
CA ASP A 231 -6.94 -10.57 16.75
C ASP A 231 -6.32 -9.18 16.87
N PHE A 232 -5.16 -8.99 16.28
CA PHE A 232 -4.42 -7.73 16.24
C PHE A 232 -3.78 -7.50 14.88
N LYS A 233 -4.09 -6.39 14.24
CA LYS A 233 -3.67 -6.12 12.87
C LYS A 233 -2.16 -5.95 12.72
N LEU A 234 -1.50 -5.33 13.72
CA LEU A 234 -0.07 -5.00 13.67
C LEU A 234 0.83 -6.21 13.91
N ASN A 235 0.41 -7.10 14.78
CA ASN A 235 1.15 -8.30 15.16
C ASN A 235 0.15 -9.43 15.44
N PRO A 236 -0.43 -10.03 14.39
CA PRO A 236 -1.46 -11.04 14.55
C PRO A 236 -0.91 -12.30 15.21
N SER A 237 -1.56 -12.77 16.27
CA SER A 237 -1.27 -14.08 16.84
C SER A 237 -2.17 -15.16 16.25
N LYS A 238 -3.41 -14.79 15.88
CA LYS A 238 -4.39 -15.73 15.34
C LYS A 238 -5.42 -15.00 14.45
N GLY A 239 -6.18 -15.79 13.70
CA GLY A 239 -7.25 -15.27 12.85
C GLY A 239 -6.91 -15.29 11.37
N SER A 240 -7.54 -14.43 10.60
CA SER A 240 -7.38 -14.36 9.15
C SER A 240 -7.79 -12.99 8.62
N ALA A 241 -7.32 -12.64 7.43
CA ALA A 241 -7.87 -11.54 6.66
C ALA A 241 -8.19 -12.01 5.23
N LEU A 242 -9.26 -11.49 4.65
CA LEU A 242 -9.67 -11.72 3.27
C LEU A 242 -9.96 -10.38 2.62
N ARG A 243 -9.35 -10.14 1.47
CA ARG A 243 -9.61 -8.97 0.63
C ARG A 243 -9.93 -9.42 -0.78
N LEU A 244 -11.05 -8.95 -1.32
CA LEU A 244 -11.42 -9.12 -2.71
C LEU A 244 -11.48 -7.73 -3.32
N LYS A 245 -10.81 -7.51 -4.46
CA LYS A 245 -10.75 -6.22 -5.14
C LYS A 245 -11.19 -6.36 -6.59
N PHE A 246 -11.86 -5.32 -7.05
CA PHE A 246 -12.18 -5.05 -8.43
C PHE A 246 -11.67 -3.67 -8.76
N ASN A 247 -10.66 -3.59 -9.62
CA ASN A 247 -10.05 -2.36 -10.09
C ASN A 247 -10.46 -2.12 -11.54
N ARG A 248 -10.93 -0.92 -11.85
CA ARG A 248 -11.32 -0.54 -13.20
C ARG A 248 -10.85 0.87 -13.52
N ASP A 249 -10.09 1.00 -14.60
CA ASP A 249 -9.94 2.23 -15.35
C ASP A 249 -10.97 2.23 -16.47
N PHE A 250 -11.78 3.27 -16.54
CA PHE A 250 -12.88 3.36 -17.51
C PHE A 250 -12.46 4.06 -18.80
N GLY A 251 -11.20 4.47 -18.93
CA GLY A 251 -10.74 5.31 -20.04
C GLY A 251 -11.26 6.75 -19.96
N TRP A 252 -11.64 7.24 -18.75
CA TRP A 252 -12.11 8.62 -18.54
C TRP A 252 -10.95 9.58 -18.29
N PHE A 253 -11.20 10.90 -18.49
CA PHE A 253 -10.28 11.98 -18.09
C PHE A 253 -8.84 11.80 -18.59
N ASP A 254 -8.66 11.55 -19.89
CA ASP A 254 -7.36 11.35 -20.54
C ASP A 254 -6.55 10.13 -20.06
N SER A 255 -7.21 9.11 -19.52
CA SER A 255 -6.57 7.84 -19.25
C SER A 255 -5.99 7.25 -20.53
N SER A 256 -4.74 6.78 -20.46
CA SER A 256 -4.05 6.24 -21.64
C SER A 256 -4.71 4.96 -22.15
N ASP A 257 -5.32 4.18 -21.25
CA ASP A 257 -5.97 2.91 -21.59
C ASP A 257 -7.16 2.63 -20.66
N SER A 258 -7.96 1.63 -21.01
CA SER A 258 -9.08 1.14 -20.21
C SER A 258 -8.83 -0.31 -19.83
N TRP A 259 -8.73 -0.59 -18.54
CA TRP A 259 -8.36 -1.92 -18.06
C TRP A 259 -9.15 -2.35 -16.82
N THR A 260 -9.16 -3.64 -16.57
CA THR A 260 -9.77 -4.23 -15.38
C THR A 260 -8.80 -5.24 -14.75
N VAL A 261 -8.69 -5.20 -13.44
CA VAL A 261 -7.98 -6.22 -12.64
C VAL A 261 -8.87 -6.64 -11.49
N VAL A 262 -9.03 -7.94 -11.32
CA VAL A 262 -9.69 -8.55 -10.17
C VAL A 262 -8.64 -9.27 -9.36
N ASP A 263 -8.53 -9.00 -8.08
CA ASP A 263 -7.57 -9.68 -7.22
C ASP A 263 -8.20 -10.11 -5.89
N GLY A 264 -7.62 -11.16 -5.32
CA GLY A 264 -8.01 -11.70 -4.03
C GLY A 264 -6.78 -12.05 -3.21
N GLU A 265 -6.81 -11.70 -1.93
CA GLU A 265 -5.76 -12.00 -0.95
C GLU A 265 -6.38 -12.61 0.29
N PHE A 266 -5.81 -13.71 0.75
CA PHE A 266 -6.21 -14.40 1.97
C PHE A 266 -4.99 -14.67 2.83
N THR A 267 -5.01 -14.16 4.06
CA THR A 267 -3.99 -14.45 5.06
C THR A 267 -4.57 -15.24 6.23
N LYS A 268 -3.79 -16.15 6.78
CA LYS A 268 -4.15 -16.98 7.93
C LYS A 268 -3.02 -16.98 8.95
N TYR A 269 -3.37 -16.76 10.21
CA TYR A 269 -2.45 -16.79 11.34
C TYR A 269 -2.91 -17.86 12.32
N ILE A 270 -1.97 -18.71 12.76
CA ILE A 270 -2.21 -19.81 13.68
C ILE A 270 -1.20 -19.65 14.83
N SER A 271 -1.72 -19.39 16.03
CA SER A 271 -0.87 -19.34 17.22
C SER A 271 -0.33 -20.73 17.55
N LEU A 272 0.97 -20.83 17.74
CA LEU A 272 1.64 -22.04 18.25
C LEU A 272 1.90 -21.95 19.77
N GLY A 273 1.42 -20.84 20.41
CA GLY A 273 1.59 -20.62 21.84
C GLY A 273 2.90 -19.92 22.20
N GLU A 274 3.27 -20.04 23.46
CA GLU A 274 4.49 -19.49 24.05
C GLU A 274 5.50 -20.62 24.28
N SER A 275 6.77 -20.25 24.37
CA SER A 275 7.85 -21.14 24.78
C SER A 275 8.82 -20.42 25.71
N ASP A 276 9.78 -21.16 26.30
CA ASP A 276 10.80 -20.55 27.16
C ASP A 276 11.64 -19.47 26.45
N TRP A 277 11.68 -19.52 25.12
CA TRP A 277 12.49 -18.61 24.29
C TRP A 277 11.67 -17.48 23.67
N PHE A 278 10.37 -17.71 23.42
CA PHE A 278 9.52 -16.79 22.68
C PHE A 278 8.18 -16.60 23.36
N ARG A 279 7.80 -15.34 23.54
CA ARG A 279 6.48 -14.97 24.10
C ARG A 279 5.32 -15.22 23.13
N GLN A 280 5.61 -15.30 21.84
CA GLN A 280 4.63 -15.57 20.78
C GLN A 280 5.30 -16.33 19.64
N GLN A 281 4.67 -17.39 19.21
CA GLN A 281 5.04 -18.15 18.02
C GLN A 281 3.81 -18.24 17.11
N VAL A 282 3.99 -17.89 15.84
CA VAL A 282 2.87 -17.83 14.87
C VAL A 282 3.29 -18.46 13.56
N LEU A 283 2.44 -19.33 13.05
CA LEU A 283 2.51 -19.80 11.68
C LEU A 283 1.59 -18.91 10.81
N ALA A 284 2.18 -18.26 9.81
CA ALA A 284 1.47 -17.37 8.91
C ALA A 284 1.48 -17.92 7.49
N PHE A 285 0.31 -17.86 6.83
CA PHE A 285 0.12 -18.20 5.42
C PHE A 285 -0.45 -16.98 4.71
N ASP A 286 0.05 -16.73 3.51
CA ASP A 286 -0.48 -15.73 2.59
C ASP A 286 -0.72 -16.38 1.23
N PHE A 287 -1.94 -16.21 0.72
CA PHE A 287 -2.35 -16.63 -0.60
C PHE A 287 -2.90 -15.44 -1.35
N TRP A 288 -2.36 -15.19 -2.53
CA TRP A 288 -2.78 -14.10 -3.38
C TRP A 288 -2.95 -14.56 -4.83
N THR A 289 -3.93 -14.01 -5.51
CA THR A 289 -4.20 -14.25 -6.94
C THR A 289 -4.76 -13.00 -7.59
N ALA A 290 -4.45 -12.81 -8.87
CA ALA A 290 -5.01 -11.75 -9.67
C ALA A 290 -5.31 -12.23 -11.09
N TYR A 291 -6.32 -11.59 -11.70
CA TYR A 291 -6.74 -11.85 -13.07
C TYR A 291 -7.13 -10.54 -13.75
N SER A 292 -6.67 -10.35 -14.98
CA SER A 292 -7.05 -9.22 -15.81
C SER A 292 -7.94 -9.69 -16.96
N PRO A 293 -9.27 -9.56 -16.86
CA PRO A 293 -10.19 -10.04 -17.88
C PRO A 293 -10.18 -9.22 -19.18
N THR A 294 -9.59 -8.04 -19.14
CA THR A 294 -9.48 -7.13 -20.31
C THR A 294 -8.15 -7.22 -21.03
N TRP A 295 -7.23 -8.02 -20.51
CA TRP A 295 -5.94 -8.23 -21.11
C TRP A 295 -6.08 -8.89 -22.49
N ASP A 296 -5.62 -8.19 -23.53
CA ASP A 296 -5.65 -8.68 -24.90
C ASP A 296 -4.23 -8.56 -25.51
N GLU A 297 -3.65 -9.69 -25.85
CA GLU A 297 -2.33 -9.77 -26.47
C GLU A 297 -2.49 -9.93 -27.97
N LYS A 298 -2.02 -8.95 -28.74
CA LYS A 298 -2.01 -8.95 -30.18
C LYS A 298 -0.98 -9.93 -30.74
N SER A 299 -1.13 -10.29 -32.00
CA SER A 299 -0.21 -11.18 -32.69
C SER A 299 1.24 -10.66 -32.83
N ASN A 300 1.44 -9.36 -32.62
CA ASN A 300 2.76 -8.71 -32.59
C ASN A 300 3.35 -8.60 -31.17
N GLY A 301 2.66 -9.15 -30.13
CA GLY A 301 3.09 -9.08 -28.74
C GLY A 301 2.63 -7.84 -27.97
N ASP A 302 2.00 -6.85 -28.63
CA ASP A 302 1.46 -5.68 -27.95
C ASP A 302 0.28 -6.05 -27.05
N ILE A 303 0.18 -5.38 -25.91
CA ILE A 303 -0.93 -5.56 -24.99
C ILE A 303 -1.90 -4.40 -25.11
N GLU A 304 -3.15 -4.70 -25.39
CA GLU A 304 -4.26 -3.74 -25.30
C GLU A 304 -5.06 -4.00 -24.02
N ASN A 305 -5.64 -2.93 -23.48
CA ASN A 305 -6.51 -2.97 -22.30
C ASN A 305 -5.86 -3.64 -21.07
N GLY A 306 -4.53 -3.64 -21.01
CA GLY A 306 -3.73 -4.08 -19.88
C GLY A 306 -3.53 -2.97 -18.85
N ALA A 307 -3.49 -3.33 -17.57
CA ALA A 307 -3.09 -2.37 -16.55
C ALA A 307 -1.61 -1.98 -16.74
N PRO A 308 -1.26 -0.67 -16.63
CA PRO A 308 0.13 -0.27 -16.67
C PRO A 308 0.94 -0.95 -15.55
N SER A 309 2.25 -1.11 -15.73
CA SER A 309 3.13 -1.87 -14.83
C SER A 309 2.97 -1.49 -13.35
N PHE A 310 2.78 -0.23 -13.07
CA PHE A 310 2.58 0.30 -11.71
C PHE A 310 1.16 0.09 -11.14
N ALA A 311 0.18 -0.31 -11.94
CA ALA A 311 -1.21 -0.58 -11.53
C ALA A 311 -1.58 -2.06 -11.68
N GLY A 312 -0.75 -2.84 -12.35
CA GLY A 312 -0.89 -4.27 -12.55
C GLY A 312 -0.73 -5.08 -11.26
N ALA A 313 -0.96 -6.36 -11.41
CA ALA A 313 -0.76 -7.33 -10.34
C ALA A 313 0.74 -7.59 -10.13
N THR A 314 1.28 -7.16 -9.01
CA THR A 314 2.70 -7.33 -8.67
C THR A 314 2.90 -8.21 -7.44
N LEU A 315 3.86 -9.14 -7.51
CA LEU A 315 4.30 -9.92 -6.36
C LEU A 315 5.18 -9.04 -5.44
N GLY A 316 4.85 -9.00 -4.14
CA GLY A 316 5.71 -8.36 -3.14
C GLY A 316 5.65 -6.85 -3.06
N GLY A 317 4.71 -6.20 -3.71
CA GLY A 317 4.54 -4.75 -3.64
C GLY A 317 4.15 -4.25 -2.24
N LEU A 318 4.81 -3.19 -1.77
CA LEU A 318 4.52 -2.54 -0.47
C LEU A 318 3.10 -1.97 -0.35
N TRP A 319 2.35 -1.90 -1.45
CA TRP A 319 1.09 -1.16 -1.59
C TRP A 319 -0.09 -2.02 -2.02
N ARG A 320 -0.04 -3.31 -1.73
CA ARG A 320 -1.18 -4.22 -1.95
C ARG A 320 -2.40 -3.82 -1.14
#